data_41614515e24a4fe9eaaa9517de9abab2
#
_entry.id   41614515e24a4fe9eaaa9517de9abab2
#
_cell.length_a   1.000
_cell.length_b   1.000
_cell.length_c   1.000
_cell.angle_alpha   90.00
_cell.angle_beta   90.00
_cell.angle_gamma   90.00
#
_symmetry.space_group_name_H-M   'P 1'
#
loop_
_entity.id
_entity.type
_entity.pdbx_description
1 polymer ?
#
loop_
_entity_poly.entity_id
_entity_poly.type
_entity_poly.pdbx_seq_one_letter_code
_entity_poly.pdbx_strand_id
1 'polypeptide(L)'
;HPALQKGTLHAPAAGKVLQVTGTHITIKTDGESGPTPAADRPDIAQQEDSLQAYRKLGLDIGGLARSEILILNGLNPEPGISVCDQLLKDHLDTVERGFLLLQKLISPSETILAISQENHVCLAGARTQHIKPVYPGSLDPLLVKNILGRENLQNVRVVGVPQVYAFGRVSKNRRPVTETIMTIGRGNYRVKIGTPVRNILRHAEQPVNTGDRVILGGPFQGRAAYSLDQGVDKNTFGIFVVPQGSYPPVRDTNCLNCGECVLHCPARIMPNMIGRCVEFNLLEKTTQYGISACFECGLCGFYCPLRRPLLQYIRLAKQELAGQNKQLTPQLDMT
;
A
#
# COMPACT_ATOMS: atom_id res chain seq x y z
N HIS A 1 6.20 6.88 -16.88
CA HIS A 1 4.86 7.24 -16.39
C HIS A 1 4.50 6.34 -15.21
N PRO A 2 3.98 6.84 -14.05
CA PRO A 2 3.68 6.01 -12.87
C PRO A 2 2.76 4.83 -13.17
N ALA A 3 1.82 4.97 -14.11
CA ALA A 3 0.94 3.89 -14.54
C ALA A 3 1.69 2.74 -15.23
N LEU A 4 2.83 3.02 -15.87
CA LEU A 4 3.65 2.02 -16.56
C LEU A 4 4.51 1.19 -15.59
N GLN A 5 4.55 1.54 -14.32
CA GLN A 5 5.34 0.86 -13.28
C GLN A 5 4.52 -0.08 -12.42
N LYS A 6 3.18 -0.01 -12.51
CA LYS A 6 2.29 -0.97 -11.85
C LYS A 6 2.33 -2.33 -12.56
N GLY A 7 2.28 -3.39 -11.79
CA GLY A 7 2.21 -4.75 -12.30
C GLY A 7 0.87 -5.03 -13.00
N THR A 8 0.90 -5.94 -13.96
CA THR A 8 -0.29 -6.42 -14.65
C THR A 8 -1.26 -7.08 -13.67
N LEU A 9 -2.56 -6.86 -13.83
CA LEU A 9 -3.58 -7.58 -13.08
C LEU A 9 -3.89 -8.89 -13.80
N HIS A 10 -3.89 -9.97 -13.04
CA HIS A 10 -4.22 -11.32 -13.52
C HIS A 10 -5.49 -11.81 -12.85
N ALA A 11 -6.31 -12.52 -13.60
CA ALA A 11 -7.49 -13.19 -13.05
C ALA A 11 -7.06 -14.24 -12.00
N PRO A 12 -7.62 -14.20 -10.78
CA PRO A 12 -7.23 -15.11 -9.70
C PRO A 12 -7.87 -16.50 -9.82
N ALA A 13 -8.82 -16.66 -10.75
CA ALA A 13 -9.55 -17.90 -11.00
C ALA A 13 -9.95 -18.00 -12.47
N ALA A 14 -10.14 -19.21 -12.95
CA ALA A 14 -10.77 -19.49 -14.24
C ALA A 14 -12.24 -19.04 -14.21
N GLY A 15 -12.75 -18.54 -15.33
CA GLY A 15 -14.12 -18.08 -15.42
C GLY A 15 -14.41 -17.22 -16.63
N LYS A 16 -15.65 -16.81 -16.77
CA LYS A 16 -16.13 -15.94 -17.86
C LYS A 16 -16.26 -14.50 -17.37
N VAL A 17 -15.69 -13.57 -18.13
CA VAL A 17 -15.89 -12.13 -17.88
C VAL A 17 -17.36 -11.80 -18.16
N LEU A 18 -18.06 -11.28 -17.15
CA LEU A 18 -19.44 -10.85 -17.23
C LEU A 18 -19.57 -9.38 -17.58
N GLN A 19 -18.72 -8.56 -16.98
CA GLN A 19 -18.79 -7.11 -17.11
C GLN A 19 -17.43 -6.47 -16.99
N VAL A 20 -17.19 -5.43 -17.78
CA VAL A 20 -16.02 -4.55 -17.68
C VAL A 20 -16.54 -3.13 -17.52
N THR A 21 -16.10 -2.45 -16.45
CA THR A 21 -16.40 -1.04 -16.19
C THR A 21 -15.09 -0.24 -16.10
N GLY A 22 -15.17 1.06 -15.96
CA GLY A 22 -13.98 1.91 -15.74
C GLY A 22 -13.24 1.63 -14.42
N THR A 23 -13.88 0.92 -13.48
CA THR A 23 -13.35 0.70 -12.13
C THR A 23 -13.14 -0.77 -11.77
N HIS A 24 -13.85 -1.70 -12.42
CA HIS A 24 -13.78 -3.13 -12.09
C HIS A 24 -14.12 -4.05 -13.27
N ILE A 25 -13.65 -5.28 -13.15
CA ILE A 25 -13.99 -6.39 -14.06
C ILE A 25 -14.64 -7.47 -13.21
N THR A 26 -15.87 -7.86 -13.60
CA THR A 26 -16.60 -8.93 -12.93
C THR A 26 -16.40 -10.25 -13.68
N ILE A 27 -15.96 -11.27 -12.94
CA ILE A 27 -15.71 -12.62 -13.48
C ILE A 27 -16.64 -13.61 -12.78
N LYS A 28 -17.41 -14.35 -13.56
CA LYS A 28 -18.14 -15.52 -13.07
C LYS A 28 -17.16 -16.70 -13.07
N THR A 29 -16.87 -17.22 -11.90
CA THR A 29 -15.96 -18.36 -11.74
C THR A 29 -16.70 -19.68 -12.00
N ASP A 30 -16.02 -20.66 -12.60
CA ASP A 30 -16.58 -21.95 -12.98
C ASP A 30 -16.58 -23.00 -11.84
N GLY A 31 -16.69 -22.55 -10.57
CA GLY A 31 -16.63 -23.42 -9.41
C GLY A 31 -15.21 -23.59 -8.85
N GLU A 32 -14.86 -24.76 -8.35
CA GLU A 32 -13.57 -24.98 -7.69
C GLU A 32 -12.39 -24.52 -8.54
N SER A 33 -11.65 -23.56 -8.02
CA SER A 33 -10.44 -23.06 -8.65
C SER A 33 -9.33 -24.11 -8.54
N GLY A 34 -9.33 -25.03 -9.47
CA GLY A 34 -8.18 -25.87 -9.74
C GLY A 34 -6.94 -25.02 -10.08
N PRO A 35 -5.75 -25.59 -10.04
CA PRO A 35 -4.55 -24.89 -10.45
C PRO A 35 -4.74 -24.39 -11.90
N THR A 36 -4.48 -23.09 -12.15
CA THR A 36 -4.54 -22.50 -13.50
C THR A 36 -3.75 -23.39 -14.47
N PRO A 37 -4.37 -23.82 -15.58
CA PRO A 37 -3.68 -24.68 -16.55
C PRO A 37 -2.34 -24.07 -16.98
N ALA A 38 -1.35 -24.92 -17.19
CA ALA A 38 0.00 -24.51 -17.57
C ALA A 38 0.09 -23.93 -18.99
N ALA A 39 -1.01 -23.98 -19.77
CA ALA A 39 -1.04 -23.69 -21.20
C ALA A 39 -0.81 -22.24 -21.59
N ASP A 40 -1.10 -21.27 -20.71
CA ASP A 40 -0.92 -19.84 -21.01
C ASP A 40 0.23 -19.20 -20.20
N ARG A 41 1.26 -19.98 -19.87
CA ARG A 41 2.47 -19.38 -19.30
C ARG A 41 3.19 -18.65 -20.42
N PRO A 42 3.32 -17.32 -20.38
CA PRO A 42 4.34 -16.70 -21.20
C PRO A 42 5.65 -17.42 -20.86
N ASP A 43 6.37 -17.87 -21.85
CA ASP A 43 7.62 -18.62 -21.68
C ASP A 43 8.70 -17.68 -21.11
N ILE A 44 8.61 -17.44 -19.80
CA ILE A 44 9.51 -16.57 -19.04
C ILE A 44 10.79 -17.32 -18.67
N ALA A 45 10.81 -18.65 -18.93
CA ALA A 45 11.96 -19.49 -18.64
C ALA A 45 13.22 -19.12 -19.45
N GLN A 46 13.06 -18.38 -20.57
CA GLN A 46 14.16 -17.94 -21.43
C GLN A 46 14.37 -16.41 -21.41
N GLN A 47 13.47 -15.63 -20.80
CA GLN A 47 13.66 -14.18 -20.71
C GLN A 47 14.51 -13.82 -19.49
N GLU A 48 15.47 -12.93 -19.72
CA GLU A 48 16.32 -12.32 -18.72
C GLU A 48 15.55 -11.92 -17.45
N ASP A 49 16.18 -12.03 -16.28
CA ASP A 49 15.67 -11.50 -15.02
C ASP A 49 15.60 -9.96 -15.12
N SER A 50 14.62 -9.45 -15.86
CA SER A 50 14.39 -8.03 -16.04
C SER A 50 13.20 -7.56 -15.22
N LEU A 51 13.24 -6.33 -14.74
CA LEU A 51 12.11 -5.73 -14.02
C LEU A 51 10.81 -5.78 -14.83
N GLN A 52 10.90 -5.68 -16.17
CA GLN A 52 9.73 -5.73 -17.04
C GLN A 52 9.08 -7.12 -17.08
N ALA A 53 9.86 -8.20 -17.01
CA ALA A 53 9.33 -9.56 -16.92
C ALA A 53 8.53 -9.73 -15.62
N TYR A 54 9.07 -9.25 -14.50
CA TYR A 54 8.38 -9.29 -13.20
C TYR A 54 7.13 -8.42 -13.17
N ARG A 55 7.14 -7.27 -13.85
CA ARG A 55 5.94 -6.43 -14.01
C ARG A 55 4.82 -7.18 -14.74
N LYS A 56 5.15 -7.90 -15.80
CA LYS A 56 4.17 -8.73 -16.55
C LYS A 56 3.55 -9.80 -15.64
N LEU A 57 4.27 -10.29 -14.64
CA LEU A 57 3.77 -11.23 -13.64
C LEU A 57 2.99 -10.56 -12.48
N GLY A 58 2.70 -9.30 -12.57
CA GLY A 58 1.84 -8.58 -11.62
C GLY A 58 2.58 -7.89 -10.48
N LEU A 59 3.92 -7.88 -10.48
CA LEU A 59 4.69 -7.15 -9.47
C LEU A 59 4.76 -5.66 -9.78
N ASP A 60 4.59 -4.82 -8.76
CA ASP A 60 4.81 -3.38 -8.89
C ASP A 60 6.32 -3.11 -8.87
N ILE A 61 6.82 -2.56 -9.96
CA ILE A 61 8.23 -2.20 -10.12
C ILE A 61 8.49 -0.71 -9.94
N GLY A 62 7.47 0.03 -9.51
CA GLY A 62 7.56 1.46 -9.29
C GLY A 62 8.65 1.82 -8.30
N GLY A 63 9.58 2.67 -8.75
CA GLY A 63 10.68 3.10 -7.91
C GLY A 63 11.83 2.08 -7.74
N LEU A 64 11.77 0.89 -8.33
CA LEU A 64 12.86 -0.10 -8.32
C LEU A 64 13.90 0.26 -9.40
N ALA A 65 14.61 1.36 -9.20
CA ALA A 65 15.78 1.72 -9.99
C ALA A 65 17.06 1.42 -9.20
N ARG A 66 18.20 1.43 -9.88
CA ARG A 66 19.50 1.34 -9.21
C ARG A 66 19.58 2.38 -8.08
N SER A 67 20.02 1.96 -6.92
CA SER A 67 20.11 2.80 -5.72
C SER A 67 21.27 2.34 -4.87
N GLU A 68 21.90 3.26 -4.17
CA GLU A 68 23.03 2.96 -3.30
C GLU A 68 22.60 2.19 -2.05
N ILE A 69 21.41 2.53 -1.52
CA ILE A 69 20.91 1.93 -0.29
C ILE A 69 19.56 1.29 -0.56
N LEU A 70 19.43 0.01 -0.19
CA LEU A 70 18.17 -0.72 -0.19
C LEU A 70 17.73 -0.97 1.26
N ILE A 71 16.56 -0.46 1.64
CA ILE A 71 15.96 -0.73 2.95
C ILE A 71 14.78 -1.67 2.78
N LEU A 72 14.85 -2.84 3.42
CA LEU A 72 13.72 -3.72 3.57
C LEU A 72 12.93 -3.28 4.79
N ASN A 73 11.70 -2.82 4.56
CA ASN A 73 10.80 -2.40 5.63
C ASN A 73 10.00 -3.61 6.14
N GLY A 74 10.45 -4.17 7.26
CA GLY A 74 9.80 -5.26 7.97
C GLY A 74 8.83 -4.81 9.07
N LEU A 75 8.61 -3.49 9.20
CA LEU A 75 7.62 -2.97 10.14
C LEU A 75 6.21 -3.13 9.57
N ASN A 76 5.27 -3.43 10.44
CA ASN A 76 3.86 -3.39 10.04
C ASN A 76 3.45 -1.96 9.67
N PRO A 77 2.69 -1.77 8.56
CA PRO A 77 2.42 -0.44 8.03
C PRO A 77 1.59 0.43 8.98
N GLU A 78 0.67 -0.18 9.73
CA GLU A 78 -0.23 0.52 10.65
C GLU A 78 -0.56 -0.35 11.86
N PRO A 79 -0.99 0.26 12.99
CA PRO A 79 -1.47 -0.49 14.15
C PRO A 79 -2.61 -1.45 13.78
N GLY A 80 -2.58 -2.65 14.33
CA GLY A 80 -3.56 -3.70 14.07
C GLY A 80 -3.33 -4.51 12.78
N ILE A 81 -2.32 -4.17 11.99
CA ILE A 81 -1.84 -4.98 10.87
C ILE A 81 -0.59 -5.74 11.32
N SER A 82 -0.53 -7.04 11.05
CA SER A 82 0.58 -7.92 11.48
C SER A 82 1.19 -8.73 10.33
N VAL A 83 0.91 -8.35 9.09
CA VAL A 83 1.34 -9.07 7.89
C VAL A 83 2.86 -9.19 7.80
N CYS A 84 3.62 -8.13 8.13
CA CYS A 84 5.08 -8.16 8.01
C CYS A 84 5.70 -9.13 9.01
N ASP A 85 5.27 -9.08 10.28
CA ASP A 85 5.75 -10.01 11.32
C ASP A 85 5.42 -11.46 10.97
N GLN A 86 4.22 -11.73 10.47
CA GLN A 86 3.81 -13.07 10.06
C GLN A 86 4.66 -13.59 8.90
N LEU A 87 4.93 -12.75 7.90
CA LEU A 87 5.74 -13.14 6.75
C LEU A 87 7.19 -13.42 7.13
N LEU A 88 7.77 -12.61 8.01
CA LEU A 88 9.12 -12.80 8.52
C LEU A 88 9.23 -14.05 9.40
N LYS A 89 8.16 -14.40 10.13
CA LYS A 89 8.13 -15.59 10.98
C LYS A 89 7.95 -16.89 10.18
N ASP A 90 6.96 -16.93 9.28
CA ASP A 90 6.49 -18.19 8.69
C ASP A 90 6.99 -18.41 7.26
N HIS A 91 7.51 -17.38 6.59
CA HIS A 91 7.89 -17.41 5.19
C HIS A 91 9.25 -16.77 4.90
N LEU A 92 10.16 -16.86 5.87
CA LEU A 92 11.48 -16.22 5.80
C LEU A 92 12.26 -16.68 4.56
N ASP A 93 12.22 -17.97 4.22
CA ASP A 93 12.87 -18.54 3.04
C ASP A 93 12.44 -17.87 1.73
N THR A 94 11.16 -17.56 1.64
CA THR A 94 10.58 -16.88 0.46
C THR A 94 10.92 -15.39 0.46
N VAL A 95 10.95 -14.75 1.62
CA VAL A 95 11.40 -13.36 1.78
C VAL A 95 12.88 -13.24 1.39
N GLU A 96 13.75 -14.15 1.88
CA GLU A 96 15.16 -14.20 1.51
C GLU A 96 15.38 -14.32 0.00
N ARG A 97 14.64 -15.21 -0.65
CA ARG A 97 14.70 -15.37 -2.11
C ARG A 97 14.34 -14.07 -2.84
N GLY A 98 13.25 -13.41 -2.42
CA GLY A 98 12.84 -12.13 -2.97
C GLY A 98 13.87 -11.02 -2.72
N PHE A 99 14.47 -11.03 -1.55
CA PHE A 99 15.53 -10.11 -1.18
C PHE A 99 16.78 -10.27 -2.08
N LEU A 100 17.28 -11.49 -2.25
CA LEU A 100 18.44 -11.78 -3.12
C LEU A 100 18.16 -11.36 -4.57
N LEU A 101 16.93 -11.59 -5.05
CA LEU A 101 16.51 -11.12 -6.36
C LEU A 101 16.55 -9.58 -6.46
N LEU A 102 16.02 -8.88 -5.47
CA LEU A 102 16.02 -7.42 -5.45
C LEU A 102 17.44 -6.84 -5.35
N GLN A 103 18.33 -7.45 -4.57
CA GLN A 103 19.75 -7.08 -4.55
C GLN A 103 20.38 -7.19 -5.95
N LYS A 104 20.10 -8.27 -6.67
CA LYS A 104 20.61 -8.46 -8.05
C LYS A 104 20.04 -7.39 -9.00
N LEU A 105 18.77 -7.05 -8.89
CA LEU A 105 18.08 -6.11 -9.80
C LEU A 105 18.43 -4.64 -9.51
N ILE A 106 18.60 -4.27 -8.26
CA ILE A 106 18.86 -2.89 -7.81
C ILE A 106 20.36 -2.61 -7.73
N SER A 107 21.18 -3.63 -7.41
CA SER A 107 22.63 -3.57 -7.20
C SER A 107 23.03 -2.50 -6.17
N PRO A 108 22.47 -2.56 -4.93
CA PRO A 108 22.79 -1.60 -3.88
C PRO A 108 24.20 -1.84 -3.32
N SER A 109 24.86 -0.80 -2.86
CA SER A 109 26.13 -0.90 -2.10
C SER A 109 25.90 -1.26 -0.63
N GLU A 110 24.76 -0.86 -0.07
CA GLU A 110 24.34 -1.18 1.29
C GLU A 110 22.90 -1.68 1.32
N THR A 111 22.66 -2.71 2.12
CA THR A 111 21.32 -3.21 2.38
C THR A 111 21.01 -3.25 3.87
N ILE A 112 19.83 -2.77 4.23
CA ILE A 112 19.39 -2.67 5.62
C ILE A 112 18.03 -3.37 5.75
N LEU A 113 17.93 -4.26 6.76
CA LEU A 113 16.65 -4.83 7.19
C LEU A 113 16.16 -4.05 8.41
N ALA A 114 15.10 -3.30 8.26
CA ALA A 114 14.45 -2.58 9.35
C ALA A 114 13.31 -3.44 9.93
N ILE A 115 13.43 -3.81 11.20
CA ILE A 115 12.45 -4.63 11.92
C ILE A 115 12.11 -4.02 13.28
N SER A 116 11.02 -4.48 13.89
CA SER A 116 10.68 -4.06 15.25
C SER A 116 11.70 -4.55 16.26
N GLN A 117 11.80 -3.87 17.40
CA GLN A 117 12.70 -4.25 18.49
C GLN A 117 12.44 -5.66 19.05
N GLU A 118 11.22 -6.16 18.87
CA GLU A 118 10.77 -7.48 19.33
C GLU A 118 11.08 -8.61 18.34
N ASN A 119 11.49 -8.26 17.12
CA ASN A 119 11.79 -9.22 16.06
C ASN A 119 13.31 -9.44 15.96
N HIS A 120 13.72 -10.71 15.88
CA HIS A 120 15.13 -11.12 15.87
C HIS A 120 15.58 -11.78 14.55
N VAL A 121 14.80 -11.57 13.48
CA VAL A 121 15.13 -12.11 12.16
C VAL A 121 16.36 -11.41 11.59
N CYS A 122 17.25 -12.17 10.98
CA CYS A 122 18.38 -11.66 10.22
C CYS A 122 18.32 -12.18 8.78
N LEU A 123 18.74 -11.37 7.83
CA LEU A 123 18.91 -11.76 6.42
C LEU A 123 20.40 -11.69 6.05
N ALA A 124 20.90 -12.75 5.41
CA ALA A 124 22.29 -12.75 4.96
C ALA A 124 22.55 -11.61 3.95
N GLY A 125 23.59 -10.82 4.17
CA GLY A 125 23.92 -9.68 3.33
C GLY A 125 23.13 -8.40 3.60
N ALA A 126 22.36 -8.34 4.70
CA ALA A 126 21.69 -7.13 5.16
C ALA A 126 22.12 -6.76 6.59
N ARG A 127 22.38 -5.49 6.84
CA ARG A 127 22.55 -4.98 8.21
C ARG A 127 21.18 -4.86 8.86
N THR A 128 20.97 -5.55 9.97
CA THR A 128 19.72 -5.46 10.73
C THR A 128 19.69 -4.18 11.56
N GLN A 129 18.59 -3.44 11.47
CA GLN A 129 18.33 -2.24 12.24
C GLN A 129 17.01 -2.40 13.01
N HIS A 130 17.09 -2.35 14.33
CA HIS A 130 15.91 -2.41 15.21
C HIS A 130 15.29 -1.04 15.35
N ILE A 131 13.99 -0.95 15.06
CA ILE A 131 13.20 0.28 15.10
C ILE A 131 12.08 0.11 16.12
N LYS A 132 11.85 1.14 16.94
CA LYS A 132 10.68 1.16 17.83
C LYS A 132 9.39 1.21 16.99
N PRO A 133 8.46 0.25 17.17
CA PRO A 133 7.27 0.14 16.32
C PRO A 133 6.20 1.16 16.69
N VAL A 134 6.52 2.45 16.60
CA VAL A 134 5.59 3.56 16.88
C VAL A 134 5.14 4.17 15.56
N TYR A 135 3.83 4.12 15.32
CA TYR A 135 3.24 4.77 14.15
C TYR A 135 3.42 6.30 14.23
N PRO A 136 3.80 6.98 13.13
CA PRO A 136 3.94 6.51 11.76
C PRO A 136 5.38 6.16 11.32
N GLY A 137 6.24 5.73 12.24
CA GLY A 137 7.66 5.44 11.98
C GLY A 137 7.93 4.35 10.93
N SER A 138 6.91 3.53 10.60
CA SER A 138 6.94 2.55 9.52
C SER A 138 6.85 3.17 8.11
N LEU A 139 6.46 4.44 7.98
CA LEU A 139 6.35 5.11 6.70
C LEU A 139 7.73 5.48 6.14
N ASP A 140 7.93 5.25 4.85
CA ASP A 140 9.23 5.32 4.20
C ASP A 140 10.07 6.58 4.53
N PRO A 141 9.53 7.82 4.46
CA PRO A 141 10.34 9.01 4.78
C PRO A 141 10.80 9.05 6.23
N LEU A 142 9.97 8.60 7.15
CA LEU A 142 10.30 8.58 8.59
C LEU A 142 11.22 7.42 8.94
N LEU A 143 11.05 6.28 8.27
CA LEU A 143 11.94 5.15 8.41
C LEU A 143 13.36 5.50 7.95
N VAL A 144 13.48 6.13 6.78
CA VAL A 144 14.77 6.60 6.26
C VAL A 144 15.41 7.62 7.19
N LYS A 145 14.62 8.56 7.72
CA LYS A 145 15.10 9.52 8.72
C LYS A 145 15.63 8.83 9.98
N ASN A 146 14.93 7.82 10.48
CA ASN A 146 15.36 7.06 11.66
C ASN A 146 16.66 6.30 11.42
N ILE A 147 16.85 5.74 10.23
CA ILE A 147 18.02 4.89 9.92
C ILE A 147 19.23 5.71 9.51
N LEU A 148 19.03 6.72 8.64
CA LEU A 148 20.10 7.46 7.98
C LEU A 148 20.30 8.89 8.52
N GLY A 149 19.43 9.36 9.44
CA GLY A 149 19.46 10.71 9.98
C GLY A 149 19.06 11.81 8.98
N ARG A 150 18.64 11.45 7.77
CA ARG A 150 18.25 12.38 6.70
C ARG A 150 16.85 12.09 6.17
N GLU A 151 16.15 13.13 5.71
CA GLU A 151 14.78 13.01 5.17
C GLU A 151 14.77 12.79 3.65
N ASN A 152 15.90 12.94 2.97
CA ASN A 152 16.00 12.80 1.52
C ASN A 152 16.06 11.30 1.12
N LEU A 153 15.14 10.90 0.25
CA LEU A 153 15.08 9.55 -0.33
C LEU A 153 15.98 9.37 -1.57
N GLN A 154 16.79 10.36 -1.91
CA GLN A 154 17.69 10.25 -3.05
C GLN A 154 18.68 9.09 -2.85
N ASN A 155 18.81 8.24 -3.87
CA ASN A 155 19.64 7.04 -3.86
C ASN A 155 19.26 6.00 -2.78
N VAL A 156 18.05 6.12 -2.18
CA VAL A 156 17.51 5.16 -1.22
C VAL A 156 16.26 4.53 -1.79
N ARG A 157 16.15 3.21 -1.67
CA ARG A 157 14.94 2.46 -1.96
C ARG A 157 14.43 1.77 -0.72
N VAL A 158 13.15 1.98 -0.44
CA VAL A 158 12.44 1.26 0.61
C VAL A 158 11.48 0.29 -0.05
N VAL A 159 11.52 -0.97 0.37
CA VAL A 159 10.66 -2.04 -0.14
C VAL A 159 10.05 -2.77 1.05
N GLY A 160 8.73 -2.82 1.12
CA GLY A 160 8.03 -3.53 2.20
C GLY A 160 8.17 -5.05 2.10
N VAL A 161 8.26 -5.73 3.23
CA VAL A 161 8.35 -7.20 3.30
C VAL A 161 7.25 -7.90 2.49
N PRO A 162 5.97 -7.46 2.45
CA PRO A 162 4.96 -8.08 1.59
C PRO A 162 5.31 -8.04 0.09
N GLN A 163 5.92 -6.97 -0.36
CA GLN A 163 6.38 -6.85 -1.75
C GLN A 163 7.59 -7.77 -2.00
N VAL A 164 8.56 -7.81 -1.08
CA VAL A 164 9.72 -8.72 -1.15
C VAL A 164 9.26 -10.17 -1.22
N TYR A 165 8.31 -10.57 -0.38
CA TYR A 165 7.68 -11.88 -0.40
C TYR A 165 7.05 -12.21 -1.76
N ALA A 166 6.32 -11.25 -2.35
CA ALA A 166 5.72 -11.43 -3.67
C ALA A 166 6.80 -11.67 -4.74
N PHE A 167 7.92 -10.93 -4.72
CA PHE A 167 9.08 -11.19 -5.58
C PHE A 167 9.65 -12.60 -5.38
N GLY A 168 9.80 -13.06 -4.15
CA GLY A 168 10.27 -14.41 -3.82
C GLY A 168 9.35 -15.50 -4.36
N ARG A 169 8.04 -15.34 -4.20
CA ARG A 169 7.05 -16.29 -4.74
C ARG A 169 7.09 -16.36 -6.27
N VAL A 170 7.10 -15.21 -6.93
CA VAL A 170 7.14 -15.14 -8.39
C VAL A 170 8.45 -15.70 -8.93
N SER A 171 9.58 -15.42 -8.28
CA SER A 171 10.88 -15.98 -8.65
C SER A 171 10.90 -17.51 -8.56
N LYS A 172 10.31 -18.08 -7.49
CA LYS A 172 10.25 -19.53 -7.29
C LYS A 172 9.33 -20.25 -8.28
N ASN A 173 8.14 -19.72 -8.46
CA ASN A 173 7.05 -20.43 -9.11
C ASN A 173 6.80 -19.97 -10.55
N ARG A 174 7.39 -18.84 -10.98
CA ARG A 174 7.13 -18.17 -12.27
C ARG A 174 5.63 -18.02 -12.58
N ARG A 175 4.82 -17.82 -11.52
CA ARG A 175 3.37 -17.63 -11.62
C ARG A 175 3.00 -16.18 -11.33
N PRO A 176 1.96 -15.65 -11.98
CA PRO A 176 1.46 -14.30 -11.69
C PRO A 176 1.03 -14.10 -10.24
N VAL A 177 1.08 -12.85 -9.79
CA VAL A 177 0.53 -12.45 -8.50
C VAL A 177 -1.00 -12.43 -8.59
N THR A 178 -1.63 -13.38 -7.95
CA THR A 178 -3.10 -13.54 -7.90
C THR A 178 -3.65 -13.53 -6.48
N GLU A 179 -2.77 -13.42 -5.49
CA GLU A 179 -3.12 -13.47 -4.07
C GLU A 179 -2.39 -12.36 -3.30
N THR A 180 -3.01 -11.90 -2.24
CA THR A 180 -2.41 -11.01 -1.24
C THR A 180 -2.56 -11.62 0.15
N ILE A 181 -1.81 -11.11 1.12
CA ILE A 181 -1.94 -11.48 2.53
C ILE A 181 -2.42 -10.24 3.28
N MET A 182 -3.44 -10.42 4.12
CA MET A 182 -4.03 -9.34 4.87
C MET A 182 -4.43 -9.76 6.28
N THR A 183 -4.40 -8.82 7.19
CA THR A 183 -4.87 -8.98 8.57
C THR A 183 -6.37 -8.71 8.64
N ILE A 184 -7.12 -9.61 9.28
CA ILE A 184 -8.56 -9.47 9.54
C ILE A 184 -8.82 -9.91 10.96
N GLY A 185 -9.36 -9.04 11.80
CA GLY A 185 -9.49 -9.31 13.23
C GLY A 185 -8.12 -9.59 13.86
N ARG A 186 -7.91 -10.81 14.36
CA ARG A 186 -6.64 -11.24 14.98
C ARG A 186 -5.81 -12.19 14.09
N GLY A 187 -6.28 -12.50 12.88
CA GLY A 187 -5.64 -13.46 12.00
C GLY A 187 -5.11 -12.84 10.71
N ASN A 188 -4.13 -13.52 10.10
CA ASN A 188 -3.65 -13.18 8.76
C ASN A 188 -4.16 -14.23 7.76
N TYR A 189 -4.70 -13.76 6.66
CA TYR A 189 -5.36 -14.59 5.65
C TYR A 189 -4.71 -14.40 4.30
N ARG A 190 -4.54 -15.50 3.56
CA ARG A 190 -4.18 -15.45 2.14
C ARG A 190 -5.47 -15.36 1.33
N VAL A 191 -5.61 -14.31 0.59
CA VAL A 191 -6.84 -13.95 -0.12
C VAL A 191 -6.54 -13.76 -1.60
N LYS A 192 -7.39 -14.32 -2.47
CA LYS A 192 -7.31 -14.07 -3.92
C LYS A 192 -7.69 -12.61 -4.21
N ILE A 193 -6.90 -11.95 -5.04
CA ILE A 193 -7.18 -10.58 -5.49
C ILE A 193 -8.54 -10.55 -6.18
N GLY A 194 -9.36 -9.55 -5.90
CA GLY A 194 -10.72 -9.43 -6.44
C GLY A 194 -11.78 -10.19 -5.63
N THR A 195 -11.42 -10.95 -4.59
CA THR A 195 -12.43 -11.56 -3.72
C THR A 195 -13.27 -10.49 -3.06
N PRO A 196 -14.63 -10.58 -3.13
CA PRO A 196 -15.52 -9.64 -2.47
C PRO A 196 -15.29 -9.58 -0.96
N VAL A 197 -15.27 -8.38 -0.40
CA VAL A 197 -15.08 -8.13 1.04
C VAL A 197 -16.07 -8.93 1.88
N ARG A 198 -17.34 -9.05 1.45
CA ARG A 198 -18.37 -9.86 2.10
C ARG A 198 -17.95 -11.31 2.33
N ASN A 199 -17.35 -11.93 1.30
CA ASN A 199 -16.94 -13.33 1.37
C ASN A 199 -15.73 -13.51 2.30
N ILE A 200 -14.82 -12.55 2.29
CA ILE A 200 -13.65 -12.53 3.16
C ILE A 200 -14.07 -12.42 4.62
N LEU A 201 -14.92 -11.45 4.95
CA LEU A 201 -15.40 -11.23 6.33
C LEU A 201 -16.20 -12.43 6.84
N ARG A 202 -17.03 -13.05 5.98
CA ARG A 202 -17.75 -14.28 6.33
C ARG A 202 -16.78 -15.42 6.67
N HIS A 203 -15.75 -15.62 5.85
CA HIS A 203 -14.74 -16.67 6.08
C HIS A 203 -13.92 -16.42 7.34
N ALA A 204 -13.63 -15.15 7.64
CA ALA A 204 -12.89 -14.74 8.84
C ALA A 204 -13.80 -14.62 10.09
N GLU A 205 -15.07 -15.02 9.99
CA GLU A 205 -16.06 -14.96 11.09
C GLU A 205 -16.18 -13.55 11.71
N GLN A 206 -16.04 -12.52 10.86
CA GLN A 206 -16.19 -11.13 11.27
C GLN A 206 -17.58 -10.63 10.90
N PRO A 207 -18.52 -10.53 11.85
CA PRO A 207 -19.87 -10.04 11.58
C PRO A 207 -19.85 -8.55 11.20
N VAL A 208 -20.72 -8.19 10.28
CA VAL A 208 -20.95 -6.80 9.87
C VAL A 208 -22.45 -6.53 10.00
N ASN A 209 -22.82 -5.60 10.86
CA ASN A 209 -24.19 -5.19 11.09
C ASN A 209 -24.52 -3.94 10.26
N THR A 210 -25.83 -3.67 10.14
CA THR A 210 -26.30 -2.42 9.50
C THR A 210 -25.75 -1.21 10.26
N GLY A 211 -25.12 -0.28 9.54
CA GLY A 211 -24.52 0.93 10.13
C GLY A 211 -23.04 0.78 10.49
N ASP A 212 -22.48 -0.43 10.48
CA ASP A 212 -21.03 -0.62 10.64
C ASP A 212 -20.26 -0.09 9.44
N ARG A 213 -19.05 0.39 9.68
CA ARG A 213 -18.13 0.83 8.63
C ARG A 213 -17.05 -0.22 8.42
N VAL A 214 -16.83 -0.59 7.18
CA VAL A 214 -15.73 -1.50 6.80
C VAL A 214 -14.61 -0.67 6.16
N ILE A 215 -13.40 -0.82 6.67
CA ILE A 215 -12.22 -0.09 6.23
C ILE A 215 -11.26 -1.09 5.56
N LEU A 216 -10.85 -0.78 4.33
CA LEU A 216 -9.82 -1.50 3.58
C LEU A 216 -8.48 -0.79 3.75
N GLY A 217 -7.47 -1.52 4.20
CA GLY A 217 -6.18 -0.98 4.63
C GLY A 217 -6.08 -0.95 6.14
N GLY A 218 -5.40 0.05 6.69
CA GLY A 218 -5.25 0.24 8.13
C GLY A 218 -6.18 1.30 8.73
N PRO A 219 -6.18 1.49 10.04
CA PRO A 219 -7.10 2.40 10.72
C PRO A 219 -6.82 3.88 10.44
N PHE A 220 -5.61 4.25 10.00
CA PHE A 220 -5.23 5.64 9.72
C PHE A 220 -5.22 5.98 8.23
N GLN A 221 -4.67 5.11 7.38
CA GLN A 221 -4.53 5.33 5.95
C GLN A 221 -5.61 4.63 5.13
N GLY A 222 -6.37 3.73 5.74
CA GLY A 222 -7.40 2.94 5.09
C GLY A 222 -8.50 3.78 4.46
N ARG A 223 -9.30 3.13 3.62
CA ARG A 223 -10.46 3.72 2.95
C ARG A 223 -11.71 2.94 3.32
N ALA A 224 -12.81 3.65 3.56
CA ALA A 224 -14.08 2.98 3.75
C ALA A 224 -14.47 2.24 2.46
N ALA A 225 -14.92 0.99 2.61
CA ALA A 225 -15.51 0.25 1.51
C ALA A 225 -16.84 0.90 1.10
N TYR A 226 -17.00 1.18 -0.18
CA TYR A 226 -18.26 1.71 -0.71
C TYR A 226 -19.33 0.61 -0.86
N SER A 227 -18.91 -0.64 -0.95
CA SER A 227 -19.76 -1.83 -1.02
C SER A 227 -19.02 -3.04 -0.47
N LEU A 228 -19.73 -3.95 0.17
CA LEU A 228 -19.16 -5.24 0.58
C LEU A 228 -18.91 -6.18 -0.61
N ASP A 229 -19.47 -5.90 -1.77
CA ASP A 229 -19.21 -6.64 -3.01
C ASP A 229 -17.98 -6.13 -3.76
N GLN A 230 -17.34 -5.07 -3.25
CA GLN A 230 -16.06 -4.60 -3.74
C GLN A 230 -14.99 -5.68 -3.56
N GLY A 231 -14.22 -5.96 -4.62
CA GLY A 231 -13.08 -6.86 -4.56
C GLY A 231 -11.86 -6.20 -3.90
N VAL A 232 -11.07 -6.97 -3.18
CA VAL A 232 -9.79 -6.50 -2.60
C VAL A 232 -8.71 -6.43 -3.66
N ASP A 233 -7.78 -5.49 -3.52
CA ASP A 233 -6.61 -5.37 -4.38
C ASP A 233 -5.35 -5.98 -3.73
N LYS A 234 -4.25 -6.02 -4.47
CA LYS A 234 -2.98 -6.62 -4.02
C LYS A 234 -2.27 -5.84 -2.90
N ASN A 235 -2.65 -4.58 -2.69
CA ASN A 235 -2.06 -3.71 -1.67
C ASN A 235 -2.99 -3.51 -0.47
N THR A 236 -4.08 -4.26 -0.40
CA THR A 236 -4.97 -4.27 0.77
C THR A 236 -4.37 -5.19 1.84
N PHE A 237 -3.72 -4.62 2.86
CA PHE A 237 -3.04 -5.38 3.91
C PHE A 237 -3.89 -5.59 5.18
N GLY A 238 -5.10 -5.07 5.21
CA GLY A 238 -6.03 -5.27 6.32
C GLY A 238 -7.47 -4.97 5.98
N ILE A 239 -8.38 -5.54 6.75
CA ILE A 239 -9.80 -5.19 6.75
C ILE A 239 -10.23 -5.01 8.20
N PHE A 240 -10.83 -3.84 8.50
CA PHE A 240 -11.31 -3.50 9.82
C PHE A 240 -12.81 -3.25 9.78
N VAL A 241 -13.55 -3.88 10.68
CA VAL A 241 -14.97 -3.59 10.93
C VAL A 241 -15.05 -2.64 12.10
N VAL A 242 -15.62 -1.49 11.89
CA VAL A 242 -15.84 -0.46 12.90
C VAL A 242 -17.33 -0.42 13.24
N PRO A 243 -17.74 -0.93 14.40
CA PRO A 243 -19.14 -0.97 14.79
C PRO A 243 -19.76 0.43 14.82
N GLN A 244 -21.06 0.50 14.49
CA GLN A 244 -21.82 1.74 14.56
C GLN A 244 -21.72 2.34 15.98
N GLY A 245 -21.48 3.64 16.05
CA GLY A 245 -21.38 4.35 17.33
C GLY A 245 -20.03 4.22 18.07
N SER A 246 -19.09 3.37 17.61
CA SER A 246 -17.75 3.24 18.24
C SER A 246 -16.96 4.54 18.25
N TYR A 247 -17.18 5.40 17.27
CA TYR A 247 -16.54 6.71 17.16
C TYR A 247 -17.59 7.77 16.86
N PRO A 248 -17.44 8.99 17.42
CA PRO A 248 -18.29 10.11 17.06
C PRO A 248 -18.29 10.33 15.53
N PRO A 249 -19.40 10.78 14.95
CA PRO A 249 -19.50 11.05 13.52
C PRO A 249 -18.51 12.15 13.12
N VAL A 250 -18.06 12.10 11.88
CA VAL A 250 -17.38 13.23 11.23
C VAL A 250 -18.38 14.38 11.18
N ARG A 251 -17.99 15.55 11.66
CA ARG A 251 -18.85 16.74 11.64
C ARG A 251 -18.37 17.70 10.56
N ASP A 252 -19.31 18.20 9.79
CA ASP A 252 -19.07 19.31 8.87
C ASP A 252 -19.14 20.63 9.66
N THR A 253 -18.04 20.94 10.34
CA THR A 253 -17.90 22.11 11.19
C THR A 253 -16.69 22.92 10.78
N ASN A 254 -16.77 24.25 10.97
CA ASN A 254 -15.65 25.15 10.70
C ASN A 254 -14.42 24.79 11.55
N CYS A 255 -13.24 24.99 10.98
CA CYS A 255 -11.97 24.78 11.69
C CYS A 255 -11.83 25.79 12.87
N LEU A 256 -11.52 25.29 14.06
CA LEU A 256 -11.25 26.11 15.26
C LEU A 256 -9.87 26.79 15.26
N ASN A 257 -9.00 26.48 14.29
CA ASN A 257 -7.60 26.91 14.25
C ASN A 257 -6.78 26.55 15.52
N CYS A 258 -7.11 25.44 16.18
CA CYS A 258 -6.40 24.99 17.40
C CYS A 258 -4.95 24.56 17.16
N GLY A 259 -4.55 24.25 15.92
CA GLY A 259 -3.18 23.88 15.57
C GLY A 259 -2.82 22.40 15.79
N GLU A 260 -3.65 21.57 16.43
CA GLU A 260 -3.35 20.17 16.76
C GLU A 260 -2.90 19.34 15.55
N CYS A 261 -3.54 19.53 14.39
CA CYS A 261 -3.17 18.84 13.15
C CYS A 261 -1.80 19.28 12.62
N VAL A 262 -1.31 20.48 12.96
CA VAL A 262 0.02 20.99 12.59
C VAL A 262 1.06 20.47 13.58
N LEU A 263 0.79 20.55 14.88
CA LEU A 263 1.69 20.11 15.95
C LEU A 263 2.03 18.60 15.81
N HIS A 264 1.04 17.80 15.46
CA HIS A 264 1.20 16.34 15.30
C HIS A 264 1.55 15.91 13.88
N CYS A 265 1.80 16.86 12.97
CA CYS A 265 2.16 16.52 11.59
C CYS A 265 3.65 16.15 11.48
N PRO A 266 4.01 14.88 11.22
CA PRO A 266 5.40 14.48 11.10
C PRO A 266 6.07 15.03 9.83
N ALA A 267 5.29 15.43 8.80
CA ALA A 267 5.78 16.11 7.60
C ALA A 267 5.90 17.64 7.80
N ARG A 268 5.51 18.17 8.97
CA ARG A 268 5.60 19.63 9.30
C ARG A 268 4.90 20.54 8.29
N ILE A 269 3.78 20.07 7.74
CA ILE A 269 2.92 20.83 6.82
C ILE A 269 1.76 21.48 7.59
N MET A 270 0.88 22.20 6.90
CA MET A 270 -0.28 22.87 7.49
C MET A 270 -1.61 22.22 7.05
N PRO A 271 -2.03 21.06 7.62
CA PRO A 271 -3.22 20.32 7.19
C PRO A 271 -4.51 21.13 7.31
N ASN A 272 -4.62 22.01 8.31
CA ASN A 272 -5.77 22.92 8.49
C ASN A 272 -5.93 23.88 7.31
N MET A 273 -4.84 24.48 6.85
CA MET A 273 -4.87 25.41 5.72
C MET A 273 -5.13 24.69 4.40
N ILE A 274 -4.53 23.49 4.21
CA ILE A 274 -4.82 22.64 3.05
C ILE A 274 -6.32 22.32 3.03
N GLY A 275 -6.90 21.88 4.16
CA GLY A 275 -8.32 21.59 4.26
C GLY A 275 -9.20 22.78 3.89
N ARG A 276 -8.87 23.99 4.38
CA ARG A 276 -9.59 25.22 4.00
C ARG A 276 -9.48 25.52 2.51
N CYS A 277 -8.29 25.37 1.94
CA CYS A 277 -8.13 25.58 0.49
C CYS A 277 -9.02 24.64 -0.32
N VAL A 278 -9.15 23.37 0.11
CA VAL A 278 -10.03 22.40 -0.56
C VAL A 278 -11.50 22.79 -0.43
N GLU A 279 -11.95 23.18 0.77
CA GLU A 279 -13.33 23.63 1.00
C GLU A 279 -13.75 24.82 0.13
N PHE A 280 -12.81 25.71 -0.15
CA PHE A 280 -13.04 26.89 -1.01
C PHE A 280 -12.60 26.68 -2.46
N ASN A 281 -12.31 25.44 -2.87
CA ASN A 281 -11.83 25.09 -4.22
C ASN A 281 -10.58 25.85 -4.69
N LEU A 282 -9.69 26.21 -3.73
CA LEU A 282 -8.44 26.90 -3.99
C LEU A 282 -7.26 25.90 -4.05
N LEU A 283 -7.39 24.88 -4.89
CA LEU A 283 -6.52 23.70 -4.88
C LEU A 283 -5.05 24.04 -5.10
N GLU A 284 -4.73 24.94 -6.01
CA GLU A 284 -3.34 25.35 -6.30
C GLU A 284 -2.65 25.97 -5.08
N LYS A 285 -3.41 26.70 -4.24
CA LYS A 285 -2.87 27.30 -3.01
C LYS A 285 -2.43 26.27 -1.99
N THR A 286 -2.88 25.01 -2.09
CA THR A 286 -2.45 23.93 -1.17
C THR A 286 -0.95 23.66 -1.24
N THR A 287 -0.30 23.98 -2.38
CA THR A 287 1.15 23.82 -2.56
C THR A 287 1.94 24.71 -1.62
N GLN A 288 1.44 25.92 -1.31
CA GLN A 288 2.06 26.87 -0.37
C GLN A 288 2.06 26.34 1.07
N TYR A 289 1.16 25.40 1.37
CA TYR A 289 1.01 24.77 2.69
C TYR A 289 1.67 23.39 2.78
N GLY A 290 2.48 23.01 1.79
CA GLY A 290 3.33 21.83 1.81
C GLY A 290 2.63 20.53 1.43
N ILE A 291 1.52 20.54 0.66
CA ILE A 291 0.76 19.33 0.32
C ILE A 291 1.62 18.25 -0.35
N SER A 292 2.64 18.63 -1.12
CA SER A 292 3.55 17.71 -1.80
C SER A 292 4.40 16.88 -0.84
N ALA A 293 4.71 17.41 0.35
CA ALA A 293 5.49 16.72 1.39
C ALA A 293 4.62 15.76 2.23
N CYS A 294 3.29 15.77 2.07
CA CYS A 294 2.41 14.90 2.83
C CYS A 294 2.52 13.45 2.38
N PHE A 295 2.85 12.54 3.29
CA PHE A 295 2.85 11.08 3.06
C PHE A 295 1.60 10.38 3.59
N GLU A 296 0.53 11.12 3.85
CA GLU A 296 -0.83 10.62 4.11
C GLU A 296 -0.97 9.72 5.35
N CYS A 297 -0.23 9.99 6.40
CA CYS A 297 -0.25 9.20 7.63
C CYS A 297 -1.59 9.24 8.40
N GLY A 298 -2.49 10.17 8.12
CA GLY A 298 -3.80 10.27 8.77
C GLY A 298 -3.82 10.90 10.17
N LEU A 299 -2.67 11.19 10.78
CA LEU A 299 -2.61 11.74 12.14
C LEU A 299 -3.30 13.09 12.29
N CYS A 300 -3.31 13.92 11.24
CA CYS A 300 -4.01 15.20 11.27
C CYS A 300 -5.52 15.06 11.51
N GLY A 301 -6.14 14.03 10.93
CA GLY A 301 -7.56 13.71 11.18
C GLY A 301 -7.78 13.09 12.54
N PHE A 302 -6.84 12.26 13.01
CA PHE A 302 -6.92 11.60 14.33
C PHE A 302 -6.85 12.61 15.48
N TYR A 303 -5.91 13.55 15.43
CA TYR A 303 -5.76 14.59 16.45
C TYR A 303 -6.72 15.76 16.32
N CYS A 304 -7.51 15.82 15.25
CA CYS A 304 -8.50 16.89 15.08
C CYS A 304 -9.65 16.75 16.11
N PRO A 305 -9.84 17.69 17.05
CA PRO A 305 -10.92 17.58 18.04
C PRO A 305 -12.31 17.66 17.40
N LEU A 306 -12.41 18.28 16.23
CA LEU A 306 -13.65 18.35 15.45
C LEU A 306 -13.80 17.18 14.48
N ARG A 307 -12.83 16.26 14.41
CA ARG A 307 -12.81 15.10 13.51
C ARG A 307 -13.05 15.46 12.05
N ARG A 308 -12.48 16.58 11.61
CA ARG A 308 -12.56 16.99 10.21
C ARG A 308 -11.84 15.98 9.32
N PRO A 309 -12.35 15.71 8.12
CA PRO A 309 -11.78 14.71 7.21
C PRO A 309 -10.52 15.22 6.47
N LEU A 310 -9.52 15.67 7.24
CA LEU A 310 -8.32 16.35 6.71
C LEU A 310 -7.53 15.49 5.72
N LEU A 311 -7.41 14.18 6.00
CA LEU A 311 -6.74 13.26 5.08
C LEU A 311 -7.48 13.15 3.75
N GLN A 312 -8.80 13.11 3.78
CA GLN A 312 -9.65 13.04 2.58
C GLN A 312 -9.51 14.32 1.75
N TYR A 313 -9.50 15.49 2.39
CA TYR A 313 -9.23 16.76 1.71
C TYR A 313 -7.86 16.77 1.03
N ILE A 314 -6.81 16.31 1.73
CA ILE A 314 -5.46 16.21 1.16
C ILE A 314 -5.43 15.28 -0.04
N ARG A 315 -6.06 14.11 0.06
CA ARG A 315 -6.13 13.14 -1.05
C ARG A 315 -6.86 13.68 -2.26
N LEU A 316 -7.99 14.37 -2.03
CA LEU A 316 -8.74 15.03 -3.10
C LEU A 316 -7.87 16.06 -3.82
N ALA A 317 -7.25 16.97 -3.06
CA ALA A 317 -6.39 17.99 -3.65
C ALA A 317 -5.21 17.40 -4.44
N LYS A 318 -4.55 16.37 -3.92
CA LYS A 318 -3.46 15.68 -4.64
C LYS A 318 -3.95 15.05 -5.95
N GLN A 319 -5.13 14.44 -5.93
CA GLN A 319 -5.71 13.80 -7.11
C GLN A 319 -6.05 14.82 -8.20
N GLU A 320 -6.67 15.93 -7.83
CA GLU A 320 -7.04 17.00 -8.75
C GLU A 320 -5.79 17.70 -9.35
N LEU A 321 -4.81 18.04 -8.51
CA LEU A 321 -3.54 18.62 -8.98
C LEU A 321 -2.79 17.67 -9.93
N ALA A 322 -2.81 16.37 -9.66
CA ALA A 322 -2.21 15.37 -10.56
C ALA A 322 -2.99 15.24 -11.89
N GLY A 323 -4.30 15.45 -11.87
CA GLY A 323 -5.16 15.50 -13.06
C GLY A 323 -4.86 16.70 -13.93
N GLN A 324 -4.75 17.88 -13.33
CA GLN A 324 -4.41 19.14 -14.02
C GLN A 324 -3.03 19.06 -14.69
N ASN A 325 -2.02 18.56 -14.01
CA ASN A 325 -0.69 18.36 -14.58
C ASN A 325 -0.66 17.41 -15.78
N LYS A 326 -1.57 16.45 -15.86
CA LYS A 326 -1.71 15.57 -17.03
C LYS A 326 -2.34 16.25 -18.23
N GLN A 327 -3.23 17.23 -18.01
CA GLN A 327 -3.85 18.01 -19.08
C GLN A 327 -2.89 19.06 -19.66
N LEU A 328 -1.91 19.53 -18.86
CA LEU A 328 -0.90 20.49 -19.26
C LEU A 328 0.30 19.89 -20.02
N THR A 329 0.45 18.55 -20.02
CA THR A 329 1.47 17.88 -20.84
C THR A 329 0.88 17.64 -22.23
N PRO A 330 1.30 18.34 -23.30
CA PRO A 330 0.81 18.06 -24.64
C PRO A 330 1.06 16.62 -25.01
N GLN A 331 0.07 15.95 -25.58
CA GLN A 331 0.31 14.73 -26.33
C GLN A 331 1.31 15.11 -27.45
N LEU A 332 2.57 14.74 -27.29
CA LEU A 332 3.49 14.70 -28.41
C LEU A 332 2.95 13.60 -29.35
N ASP A 333 2.25 14.04 -30.39
CA ASP A 333 1.86 13.22 -31.52
C ASP A 333 3.13 12.54 -32.05
N MET A 334 3.21 11.23 -31.84
CA MET A 334 4.15 10.41 -32.58
C MET A 334 3.53 10.11 -33.94
N THR A 335 3.85 10.97 -34.90
CA THR A 335 3.79 10.61 -36.32
C THR A 335 4.96 9.71 -36.65
#